data_c18b800f6ebf21256d854ba038cc9f94
#
_entry.id   c18b800f6ebf21256d854ba038cc9f94
#
_cell.length_a   1.000
_cell.length_b   1.000
_cell.length_c   1.000
_cell.angle_alpha   90.00
_cell.angle_beta   90.00
_cell.angle_gamma   90.00
#
_symmetry.space_group_name_H-M   'P 1'
#
loop_
_entity.id
_entity.type
_entity.pdbx_description
1 polymer ?
#
loop_
_entity_poly.entity_id
_entity_poly.type
_entity_poly.pdbx_seq_one_letter_code
_entity_poly.pdbx_strand_id
1 'polypeptide(L)'
;MKKILLAILLLGTSTMMFAQGAKNIKINEVLTDNQASVQDEFGQHLPWMELVNTSFSTYNVRGMFIATDRRVLDKSLTAPQRIQMMSPIPNGDDRSAMSAREHLVLFLNSNPAKGFLHLNAKVTPGTPVWVALYDGNGIDLIDSVSVPALATDKSYARIKDGFQQWDTKPAEAVTPGTGNYIEINESKISRLKRDDPHGFGITVLSMGIVFFCLALLYVFFRIFGMIIVHQRSLKKAAEVAASVQPVKAVAKTTEIAAEVAHKTTVVLKDGIQTKGIDREIYMAVIAMALKQYQDDVHDVESGIITIKPRHSMWNNGI
;
A
#
# COMPACT_ATOMS: atom_id res chain seq x y z
N MET A 1 -6.64 29.70 10.38
CA MET A 1 -5.81 28.52 10.71
C MET A 1 -6.46 27.20 10.32
N LYS A 2 -7.73 26.88 10.71
CA LYS A 2 -8.41 25.62 10.33
C LYS A 2 -8.50 25.41 8.80
N LYS A 3 -8.79 26.46 8.02
CA LYS A 3 -8.88 26.39 6.55
C LYS A 3 -7.53 26.14 5.89
N ILE A 4 -6.43 26.67 6.46
CA ILE A 4 -5.07 26.45 5.98
C ILE A 4 -4.60 25.00 6.28
N LEU A 5 -4.94 24.49 7.46
CA LEU A 5 -4.62 23.10 7.84
C LEU A 5 -5.36 22.08 6.96
N LEU A 6 -6.65 22.38 6.65
CA LEU A 6 -7.45 21.56 5.74
C LEU A 6 -6.89 21.59 4.30
N ALA A 7 -6.44 22.78 3.83
CA ALA A 7 -5.82 22.92 2.53
C ALA A 7 -4.48 22.18 2.43
N ILE A 8 -3.64 22.21 3.47
CA ILE A 8 -2.39 21.45 3.53
C ILE A 8 -2.66 19.92 3.56
N LEU A 9 -3.69 19.50 4.31
CA LEU A 9 -4.10 18.08 4.33
C LEU A 9 -4.61 17.62 2.94
N LEU A 10 -5.42 18.43 2.26
CA LEU A 10 -5.90 18.14 0.91
C LEU A 10 -4.75 18.16 -0.13
N LEU A 11 -3.80 19.08 -0.03
CA LEU A 11 -2.62 19.12 -0.91
C LEU A 11 -1.72 17.89 -0.66
N GLY A 12 -1.57 17.43 0.57
CA GLY A 12 -0.78 16.25 0.91
C GLY A 12 -1.37 14.94 0.35
N THR A 13 -2.68 14.85 0.17
CA THR A 13 -3.33 13.66 -0.38
C THR A 13 -3.32 13.62 -1.91
N SER A 14 -3.22 14.76 -2.59
CA SER A 14 -3.23 14.84 -4.06
C SER A 14 -1.92 14.38 -4.72
N THR A 15 -0.81 14.32 -4.00
CA THR A 15 0.49 13.89 -4.54
C THR A 15 0.64 12.37 -4.66
N MET A 16 -0.29 11.58 -4.13
CA MET A 16 -0.24 10.10 -4.17
C MET A 16 -0.96 9.47 -5.37
N MET A 17 -1.57 10.27 -6.26
CA MET A 17 -2.12 9.75 -7.52
C MET A 17 -1.02 9.66 -8.58
N PHE A 18 -0.04 8.77 -8.41
CA PHE A 18 0.73 8.29 -9.54
C PHE A 18 -0.23 7.52 -10.44
N ALA A 19 -0.53 8.08 -11.60
CA ALA A 19 -1.25 7.39 -12.65
C ALA A 19 -0.53 6.06 -12.91
N GLN A 20 -1.16 4.95 -12.56
CA GLN A 20 -0.66 3.60 -12.85
C GLN A 20 -0.81 3.43 -14.34
N GLY A 21 0.26 3.81 -15.07
CA GLY A 21 0.29 3.85 -16.51
C GLY A 21 0.95 2.61 -17.11
N ALA A 22 0.95 2.54 -18.44
CA ALA A 22 1.62 1.54 -19.27
C ALA A 22 3.07 1.26 -18.84
N LYS A 23 3.76 2.23 -18.24
CA LYS A 23 5.15 2.14 -17.75
C LYS A 23 5.38 1.09 -16.66
N ASN A 24 4.32 0.58 -16.03
CA ASN A 24 4.40 -0.49 -15.04
C ASN A 24 4.41 -1.89 -15.66
N ILE A 25 4.11 -2.00 -16.96
CA ILE A 25 4.28 -3.25 -17.70
C ILE A 25 5.74 -3.33 -18.15
N LYS A 26 6.40 -4.43 -17.83
CA LYS A 26 7.81 -4.65 -18.14
C LYS A 26 8.02 -5.97 -18.86
N ILE A 27 9.00 -6.01 -19.75
CA ILE A 27 9.54 -7.25 -20.27
C ILE A 27 10.33 -7.89 -19.12
N ASN A 28 10.02 -9.13 -18.77
CA ASN A 28 10.56 -9.78 -17.58
C ASN A 28 11.54 -10.91 -17.89
N GLU A 29 11.24 -11.72 -18.90
CA GLU A 29 12.06 -12.84 -19.33
C GLU A 29 11.88 -13.08 -20.84
N VAL A 30 12.93 -13.52 -21.53
CA VAL A 30 12.89 -13.85 -22.96
C VAL A 30 13.68 -15.14 -23.19
N LEU A 31 13.08 -16.09 -23.90
CA LEU A 31 13.71 -17.34 -24.33
C LEU A 31 13.59 -17.47 -25.83
N THR A 32 14.73 -17.51 -26.53
CA THR A 32 14.78 -17.46 -28.00
C THR A 32 14.86 -18.86 -28.68
N ASP A 33 15.29 -19.86 -27.95
CA ASP A 33 15.39 -21.27 -28.44
C ASP A 33 14.80 -22.19 -27.36
N ASN A 34 13.52 -22.53 -27.53
CA ASN A 34 12.75 -23.32 -26.59
C ASN A 34 12.59 -24.75 -27.10
N GLN A 35 13.15 -25.71 -26.40
CA GLN A 35 13.01 -27.13 -26.71
C GLN A 35 12.32 -27.92 -25.58
N ALA A 36 12.47 -27.50 -24.34
CA ALA A 36 12.01 -28.23 -23.17
C ALA A 36 11.19 -27.38 -22.17
N SER A 37 11.11 -26.06 -22.36
CA SER A 37 10.36 -25.14 -21.47
C SER A 37 8.84 -25.18 -21.77
N VAL A 38 8.12 -24.11 -21.58
CA VAL A 38 6.67 -24.02 -21.76
C VAL A 38 6.25 -24.36 -23.21
N GLN A 39 5.15 -25.07 -23.34
CA GLN A 39 4.47 -25.34 -24.61
C GLN A 39 3.32 -24.35 -24.83
N ASP A 40 3.02 -24.12 -26.12
CA ASP A 40 1.82 -23.39 -26.51
C ASP A 40 0.57 -24.26 -26.33
N GLU A 41 -0.62 -23.68 -26.61
CA GLU A 41 -1.91 -24.42 -26.54
C GLU A 41 -2.01 -25.60 -27.54
N PHE A 42 -1.06 -25.73 -28.45
CA PHE A 42 -0.97 -26.80 -29.43
C PHE A 42 0.14 -27.83 -29.13
N GLY A 43 0.77 -27.71 -27.93
CA GLY A 43 1.85 -28.59 -27.51
C GLY A 43 3.19 -28.34 -28.21
N GLN A 44 3.40 -27.17 -28.80
CA GLN A 44 4.65 -26.81 -29.47
C GLN A 44 5.56 -25.96 -28.56
N HIS A 45 6.85 -26.26 -28.60
CA HIS A 45 7.88 -25.47 -27.98
C HIS A 45 8.25 -24.29 -28.91
N LEU A 46 7.90 -23.11 -28.58
CA LEU A 46 8.10 -21.90 -29.38
C LEU A 46 8.93 -20.87 -28.60
N PRO A 47 9.71 -20.02 -29.28
CA PRO A 47 10.32 -18.85 -28.64
C PRO A 47 9.24 -18.00 -27.96
N TRP A 48 9.54 -17.49 -26.79
CA TRP A 48 8.59 -16.71 -26.01
C TRP A 48 9.23 -15.53 -25.28
N MET A 49 8.40 -14.60 -24.90
CA MET A 49 8.73 -13.53 -23.98
C MET A 49 7.66 -13.42 -22.90
N GLU A 50 8.05 -12.92 -21.75
CA GLU A 50 7.15 -12.68 -20.65
C GLU A 50 7.04 -11.20 -20.32
N LEU A 51 5.81 -10.75 -20.14
CA LEU A 51 5.50 -9.45 -19.55
C LEU A 51 5.12 -9.62 -18.09
N VAL A 52 5.47 -8.64 -17.26
CA VAL A 52 5.04 -8.57 -15.86
C VAL A 52 4.37 -7.23 -15.58
N ASN A 53 3.26 -7.26 -14.87
CA ASN A 53 2.64 -6.07 -14.31
C ASN A 53 3.28 -5.76 -12.96
N THR A 54 4.15 -4.77 -12.90
CA THR A 54 4.85 -4.39 -11.65
C THR A 54 3.99 -3.53 -10.71
N SER A 55 2.77 -3.16 -11.11
CA SER A 55 1.86 -2.34 -10.31
C SER A 55 1.05 -3.17 -9.31
N PHE A 56 0.29 -2.47 -8.47
CA PHE A 56 -0.65 -3.06 -7.52
C PHE A 56 -2.10 -3.03 -8.02
N SER A 57 -2.32 -2.73 -9.30
CA SER A 57 -3.64 -2.74 -9.91
C SER A 57 -3.61 -3.44 -11.26
N THR A 58 -4.77 -3.84 -11.75
CA THR A 58 -4.95 -4.43 -13.08
C THR A 58 -4.61 -3.40 -14.16
N TYR A 59 -3.86 -3.83 -15.17
CA TYR A 59 -3.58 -3.06 -16.36
C TYR A 59 -3.89 -3.89 -17.62
N ASN A 60 -4.53 -3.27 -18.63
CA ASN A 60 -4.86 -3.95 -19.87
C ASN A 60 -3.78 -3.68 -20.93
N VAL A 61 -3.11 -4.73 -21.40
CA VAL A 61 -2.02 -4.65 -22.39
C VAL A 61 -2.52 -4.75 -23.84
N ARG A 62 -3.83 -4.88 -24.05
CA ARG A 62 -4.41 -4.93 -25.40
C ARG A 62 -4.00 -3.73 -26.23
N GLY A 63 -3.65 -3.97 -27.50
CA GLY A 63 -3.29 -2.90 -28.43
C GLY A 63 -1.91 -2.29 -28.17
N MET A 64 -1.16 -2.74 -27.17
CA MET A 64 0.26 -2.44 -27.06
C MET A 64 1.03 -3.21 -28.17
N PHE A 65 2.23 -2.76 -28.48
CA PHE A 65 3.00 -3.35 -29.57
C PHE A 65 4.31 -3.95 -29.08
N ILE A 66 4.66 -5.10 -29.64
CA ILE A 66 5.98 -5.73 -29.49
C ILE A 66 6.77 -5.51 -30.75
N ALA A 67 8.02 -5.04 -30.61
CA ALA A 67 8.95 -4.88 -31.70
C ALA A 67 10.19 -5.74 -31.49
N THR A 68 10.65 -6.41 -32.56
CA THR A 68 11.92 -7.14 -32.59
C THR A 68 12.89 -6.52 -33.59
N ASP A 69 12.47 -5.51 -34.35
CA ASP A 69 13.28 -4.82 -35.34
C ASP A 69 13.67 -3.41 -34.81
N ARG A 70 14.96 -3.16 -34.66
CA ARG A 70 15.47 -1.87 -34.18
C ARG A 70 15.21 -0.70 -35.12
N ARG A 71 14.84 -0.93 -36.37
CA ARG A 71 14.48 0.14 -37.33
C ARG A 71 13.31 0.99 -36.82
N VAL A 72 12.45 0.44 -35.96
CA VAL A 72 11.37 1.21 -35.32
C VAL A 72 11.86 2.38 -34.45
N LEU A 73 13.13 2.39 -34.06
CA LEU A 73 13.77 3.48 -33.31
C LEU A 73 14.08 4.71 -34.18
N ASP A 74 13.99 4.56 -35.50
CA ASP A 74 14.24 5.67 -36.41
C ASP A 74 13.19 6.78 -36.20
N LYS A 75 13.67 7.95 -35.80
CA LYS A 75 12.85 9.13 -35.53
C LYS A 75 12.18 9.73 -36.76
N SER A 76 12.69 9.39 -37.94
CA SER A 76 12.13 9.84 -39.22
C SER A 76 10.83 9.12 -39.59
N LEU A 77 10.58 7.94 -39.00
CA LEU A 77 9.38 7.15 -39.26
C LEU A 77 8.15 7.75 -38.57
N THR A 78 7.07 7.81 -39.30
CA THR A 78 5.75 8.18 -38.76
C THR A 78 5.18 7.03 -37.89
N ALA A 79 4.24 7.33 -37.02
CA ALA A 79 3.59 6.29 -36.19
C ALA A 79 3.00 5.11 -37.02
N PRO A 80 2.25 5.34 -38.10
CA PRO A 80 1.76 4.23 -38.94
C PRO A 80 2.87 3.35 -39.52
N GLN A 81 4.00 3.96 -39.97
CA GLN A 81 5.13 3.19 -40.48
C GLN A 81 5.79 2.33 -39.41
N ARG A 82 5.90 2.83 -38.18
CA ARG A 82 6.42 2.04 -37.04
C ARG A 82 5.50 0.87 -36.70
N ILE A 83 4.18 1.13 -36.62
CA ILE A 83 3.18 0.12 -36.27
C ILE A 83 3.20 -1.05 -37.25
N GLN A 84 3.44 -0.79 -38.55
CA GLN A 84 3.57 -1.86 -39.57
C GLN A 84 4.77 -2.79 -39.32
N MET A 85 5.78 -2.32 -38.58
CA MET A 85 6.98 -3.10 -38.25
C MET A 85 6.88 -3.80 -36.88
N MET A 86 5.78 -3.59 -36.16
CA MET A 86 5.54 -4.12 -34.81
C MET A 86 4.40 -5.12 -34.83
N SER A 87 4.37 -5.99 -33.84
CA SER A 87 3.25 -6.91 -33.61
C SER A 87 2.32 -6.33 -32.54
N PRO A 88 1.04 -6.10 -32.83
CA PRO A 88 0.09 -5.73 -31.79
C PRO A 88 -0.20 -6.93 -30.88
N ILE A 89 -0.37 -6.66 -29.58
CA ILE A 89 -1.02 -7.61 -28.67
C ILE A 89 -2.50 -7.61 -29.01
N PRO A 90 -3.10 -8.77 -29.36
CA PRO A 90 -4.47 -8.82 -29.86
C PRO A 90 -5.51 -8.32 -28.85
N ASN A 91 -6.65 -7.90 -29.36
CA ASN A 91 -7.82 -7.55 -28.58
C ASN A 91 -8.76 -8.75 -28.44
N GLY A 92 -9.64 -8.73 -27.42
CA GLY A 92 -10.75 -9.67 -27.32
C GLY A 92 -10.47 -10.91 -26.46
N ASP A 93 -9.38 -10.92 -25.71
CA ASP A 93 -9.07 -11.97 -24.74
C ASP A 93 -8.91 -11.36 -23.34
N ASP A 94 -9.53 -11.99 -22.34
CA ASP A 94 -9.51 -11.51 -20.95
C ASP A 94 -8.10 -11.54 -20.34
N ARG A 95 -7.21 -12.39 -20.84
CA ARG A 95 -5.80 -12.49 -20.44
C ARG A 95 -5.02 -11.20 -20.72
N SER A 96 -5.54 -10.33 -21.58
CA SER A 96 -4.96 -8.98 -21.80
C SER A 96 -5.06 -8.08 -20.57
N ALA A 97 -5.98 -8.36 -19.64
CA ALA A 97 -6.17 -7.62 -18.40
C ALA A 97 -5.30 -8.24 -17.29
N MET A 98 -4.02 -7.90 -17.30
CA MET A 98 -3.06 -8.38 -16.31
C MET A 98 -3.35 -7.82 -14.93
N SER A 99 -3.67 -8.69 -13.97
CA SER A 99 -3.85 -8.34 -12.55
C SER A 99 -2.56 -7.79 -11.93
N ALA A 100 -2.64 -7.32 -10.69
CA ALA A 100 -1.47 -6.89 -9.95
C ALA A 100 -0.44 -8.03 -9.83
N ARG A 101 0.81 -7.77 -10.21
CA ARG A 101 1.91 -8.74 -10.17
C ARG A 101 1.74 -9.96 -11.06
N GLU A 102 0.81 -9.96 -11.99
CA GLU A 102 0.59 -11.04 -12.94
C GLU A 102 1.65 -11.05 -14.04
N HIS A 103 1.91 -12.25 -14.56
CA HIS A 103 2.83 -12.53 -15.65
C HIS A 103 2.04 -13.02 -16.86
N LEU A 104 2.44 -12.59 -18.05
CA LEU A 104 1.84 -12.98 -19.32
C LEU A 104 2.92 -13.46 -20.28
N VAL A 105 2.87 -14.73 -20.66
CA VAL A 105 3.78 -15.32 -21.63
C VAL A 105 3.19 -15.15 -23.03
N LEU A 106 4.01 -14.64 -23.97
CA LEU A 106 3.65 -14.40 -25.37
C LEU A 106 4.65 -15.12 -26.29
N PHE A 107 4.16 -15.84 -27.29
CA PHE A 107 4.99 -16.60 -28.23
C PHE A 107 5.40 -15.77 -29.44
N LEU A 108 6.69 -15.80 -29.79
CA LEU A 108 7.30 -15.01 -30.87
C LEU A 108 7.47 -15.91 -32.11
N ASN A 109 6.37 -16.33 -32.74
CA ASN A 109 6.35 -17.34 -33.80
C ASN A 109 5.86 -16.85 -35.15
N SER A 110 5.62 -15.53 -35.32
CA SER A 110 5.09 -14.93 -36.55
C SER A 110 3.75 -15.52 -37.04
N ASN A 111 2.97 -16.10 -36.15
CA ASN A 111 1.69 -16.73 -36.51
C ASN A 111 0.54 -16.30 -35.59
N PRO A 112 0.05 -15.06 -35.71
CA PRO A 112 -1.02 -14.53 -34.88
C PRO A 112 -2.37 -15.24 -35.12
N ALA A 113 -2.51 -15.99 -36.19
CA ALA A 113 -3.71 -16.79 -36.46
C ALA A 113 -3.93 -17.93 -35.46
N LYS A 114 -2.90 -18.35 -34.73
CA LYS A 114 -3.01 -19.34 -33.66
C LYS A 114 -3.74 -18.88 -32.41
N GLY A 115 -3.86 -17.58 -32.18
CA GLY A 115 -4.58 -17.04 -31.00
C GLY A 115 -3.88 -15.90 -30.31
N PHE A 116 -4.46 -15.48 -29.20
CA PHE A 116 -4.05 -14.30 -28.45
C PHE A 116 -2.58 -14.30 -28.03
N LEU A 117 -2.04 -15.45 -27.62
CA LEU A 117 -0.66 -15.53 -27.12
C LEU A 117 0.39 -15.52 -28.24
N HIS A 118 0.01 -15.60 -29.52
CA HIS A 118 0.92 -15.70 -30.63
C HIS A 118 1.09 -14.37 -31.35
N LEU A 119 2.31 -13.86 -31.36
CA LEU A 119 2.64 -12.58 -31.94
C LEU A 119 3.23 -12.69 -33.33
N ASN A 120 2.98 -11.68 -34.18
CA ASN A 120 3.64 -11.53 -35.47
C ASN A 120 5.07 -10.98 -35.31
N ALA A 121 5.84 -11.62 -34.47
CA ALA A 121 7.22 -11.29 -34.19
C ALA A 121 8.08 -12.55 -34.36
N LYS A 122 9.23 -12.40 -34.99
CA LYS A 122 10.15 -13.52 -35.26
C LYS A 122 11.45 -13.31 -34.52
N VAL A 123 11.92 -14.37 -33.87
CA VAL A 123 13.26 -14.48 -33.33
C VAL A 123 13.97 -15.66 -33.95
N THR A 124 15.28 -15.54 -34.13
CA THR A 124 16.12 -16.63 -34.66
C THR A 124 16.91 -17.21 -33.50
N PRO A 125 16.79 -18.52 -33.22
CA PRO A 125 17.56 -19.20 -32.19
C PRO A 125 19.05 -18.94 -32.30
N GLY A 126 19.75 -18.79 -31.19
CA GLY A 126 21.20 -18.62 -31.12
C GLY A 126 21.72 -17.26 -31.65
N THR A 127 20.84 -16.32 -32.00
CA THR A 127 21.24 -14.97 -32.45
C THR A 127 20.81 -13.91 -31.44
N PRO A 128 21.60 -12.82 -31.28
CA PRO A 128 21.16 -11.70 -30.46
C PRO A 128 19.90 -11.07 -31.04
N VAL A 129 18.97 -10.73 -30.18
CA VAL A 129 17.72 -10.06 -30.56
C VAL A 129 17.44 -8.88 -29.62
N TRP A 130 16.90 -7.81 -30.20
CA TRP A 130 16.35 -6.72 -29.42
C TRP A 130 14.83 -6.87 -29.38
N VAL A 131 14.27 -6.80 -28.17
CA VAL A 131 12.82 -6.86 -27.94
C VAL A 131 12.39 -5.60 -27.24
N ALA A 132 11.29 -4.99 -27.69
CA ALA A 132 10.75 -3.79 -27.11
C ALA A 132 9.23 -3.83 -27.00
N LEU A 133 8.72 -3.18 -25.97
CA LEU A 133 7.32 -2.96 -25.68
C LEU A 133 6.99 -1.47 -25.91
N TYR A 134 6.04 -1.22 -26.78
CA TYR A 134 5.52 0.11 -27.08
C TYR A 134 4.08 0.26 -26.61
N ASP A 135 3.71 1.49 -26.27
CA ASP A 135 2.30 1.83 -25.97
C ASP A 135 1.41 1.71 -27.21
N GLY A 136 0.12 1.66 -27.02
CA GLY A 136 -0.89 1.56 -28.07
C GLY A 136 -0.87 2.70 -29.10
N ASN A 137 -0.16 3.79 -28.83
CA ASN A 137 0.09 4.86 -29.80
C ASN A 137 1.21 4.57 -30.82
N GLY A 138 1.96 3.46 -30.64
CA GLY A 138 3.07 3.06 -31.52
C GLY A 138 4.28 4.01 -31.51
N ILE A 139 4.35 4.94 -30.57
CA ILE A 139 5.42 5.94 -30.45
C ILE A 139 6.18 5.79 -29.15
N ASP A 140 5.47 5.65 -28.04
CA ASP A 140 6.06 5.67 -26.71
C ASP A 140 6.65 4.31 -26.35
N LEU A 141 7.97 4.28 -26.25
CA LEU A 141 8.71 3.11 -25.79
C LEU A 141 8.52 2.96 -24.27
N ILE A 142 7.95 1.84 -23.86
CA ILE A 142 7.70 1.53 -22.45
C ILE A 142 8.89 0.81 -21.83
N ASP A 143 9.38 -0.22 -22.53
CA ASP A 143 10.49 -1.05 -22.06
C ASP A 143 11.20 -1.69 -23.24
N SER A 144 12.48 -2.02 -23.06
CA SER A 144 13.22 -2.75 -24.08
C SER A 144 14.41 -3.50 -23.49
N VAL A 145 14.80 -4.57 -24.15
CA VAL A 145 15.95 -5.38 -23.77
C VAL A 145 16.72 -5.82 -25.01
N SER A 146 18.05 -5.85 -24.91
CA SER A 146 18.92 -6.49 -25.89
C SER A 146 19.31 -7.86 -25.36
N VAL A 147 18.69 -8.89 -25.89
CA VAL A 147 18.94 -10.28 -25.51
C VAL A 147 20.20 -10.75 -26.23
N PRO A 148 21.21 -11.26 -25.53
CA PRO A 148 22.41 -11.83 -26.16
C PRO A 148 22.07 -13.13 -26.91
N ALA A 149 23.05 -13.67 -27.64
CA ALA A 149 22.92 -15.02 -28.18
C ALA A 149 22.81 -16.03 -27.02
N LEU A 150 21.70 -16.75 -26.97
CA LEU A 150 21.42 -17.73 -25.92
C LEU A 150 21.60 -19.14 -26.47
N ALA A 151 22.10 -20.05 -25.63
CA ALA A 151 22.04 -21.47 -25.91
C ALA A 151 20.62 -21.99 -25.73
N THR A 152 20.33 -23.16 -26.28
CA THR A 152 19.02 -23.84 -26.17
C THR A 152 18.54 -23.92 -24.73
N ASP A 153 17.26 -23.64 -24.54
CA ASP A 153 16.55 -23.63 -23.26
C ASP A 153 17.09 -22.68 -22.19
N LYS A 154 18.00 -21.79 -22.54
CA LYS A 154 18.42 -20.70 -21.65
C LYS A 154 17.62 -19.45 -21.92
N SER A 155 17.20 -18.78 -20.85
CA SER A 155 16.50 -17.49 -20.95
C SER A 155 17.39 -16.33 -20.52
N TYR A 156 17.02 -15.15 -20.95
CA TYR A 156 17.56 -13.88 -20.47
C TYR A 156 16.47 -13.16 -19.69
N ALA A 157 16.69 -12.99 -18.40
CA ALA A 157 15.65 -12.55 -17.49
C ALA A 157 16.13 -11.45 -16.56
N ARG A 158 15.19 -10.67 -16.05
CA ARG A 158 15.47 -9.76 -14.94
C ARG A 158 15.81 -10.56 -13.70
N ILE A 159 16.76 -10.10 -12.89
CA ILE A 159 17.13 -10.77 -11.63
C ILE A 159 15.93 -10.88 -10.68
N LYS A 160 15.04 -9.90 -10.75
CA LYS A 160 13.76 -9.86 -10.03
C LYS A 160 12.77 -9.07 -10.87
N ASP A 161 11.49 -9.39 -10.74
CA ASP A 161 10.41 -8.75 -11.50
C ASP A 161 10.49 -7.23 -11.50
N GLY A 162 10.57 -6.66 -12.71
CA GLY A 162 10.63 -5.22 -12.92
C GLY A 162 11.97 -4.54 -12.61
N PHE A 163 12.99 -5.27 -12.12
CA PHE A 163 14.31 -4.69 -11.85
C PHE A 163 15.05 -4.38 -13.14
N GLN A 164 15.99 -3.44 -13.09
CA GLN A 164 16.78 -3.02 -14.25
C GLN A 164 17.86 -4.04 -14.65
N GLN A 165 18.31 -4.86 -13.70
CA GLN A 165 19.38 -5.81 -13.91
C GLN A 165 18.88 -7.09 -14.56
N TRP A 166 19.64 -7.59 -15.53
CA TRP A 166 19.36 -8.79 -16.30
C TRP A 166 20.48 -9.80 -16.15
N ASP A 167 20.13 -11.08 -16.23
CA ASP A 167 21.08 -12.17 -16.22
C ASP A 167 20.58 -13.34 -17.07
N THR A 168 21.48 -14.24 -17.45
CA THR A 168 21.16 -15.46 -18.18
C THR A 168 20.82 -16.56 -17.20
N LYS A 169 19.62 -17.14 -17.33
CA LYS A 169 19.17 -18.29 -16.55
C LYS A 169 19.49 -19.60 -17.25
N PRO A 170 19.98 -20.62 -16.52
CA PRO A 170 20.06 -21.98 -17.04
C PRO A 170 18.65 -22.57 -17.21
N ALA A 171 18.52 -23.64 -17.98
CA ALA A 171 17.24 -24.26 -18.37
C ALA A 171 16.36 -24.61 -17.15
N GLU A 172 16.96 -25.09 -16.07
CA GLU A 172 16.28 -25.48 -14.83
C GLU A 172 15.76 -24.31 -14.00
N ALA A 173 16.22 -23.10 -14.30
CA ALA A 173 15.84 -21.88 -13.59
C ALA A 173 14.90 -20.97 -14.40
N VAL A 174 14.47 -21.39 -15.58
CA VAL A 174 13.51 -20.68 -16.42
C VAL A 174 12.14 -20.71 -15.77
N THR A 175 11.45 -19.55 -15.67
CA THR A 175 10.25 -19.40 -14.85
C THR A 175 9.07 -18.80 -15.62
N PRO A 176 8.58 -19.42 -16.71
CA PRO A 176 7.48 -18.88 -17.50
C PRO A 176 6.19 -18.80 -16.67
N GLY A 177 5.54 -17.64 -16.68
CA GLY A 177 4.29 -17.38 -15.95
C GLY A 177 4.45 -17.18 -14.46
N THR A 178 5.69 -17.08 -13.94
CA THR A 178 5.96 -16.89 -12.52
C THR A 178 7.09 -15.90 -12.29
N GLY A 179 7.20 -15.41 -11.05
CA GLY A 179 8.21 -14.40 -10.71
C GLY A 179 9.65 -14.86 -10.92
N ASN A 180 10.49 -13.97 -11.42
CA ASN A 180 11.92 -14.19 -11.66
C ASN A 180 12.75 -14.33 -10.37
N TYR A 181 12.11 -14.38 -9.24
CA TYR A 181 12.82 -14.54 -7.99
C TYR A 181 13.47 -15.92 -7.96
N ILE A 182 14.73 -15.99 -8.39
CA ILE A 182 15.60 -17.12 -8.06
C ILE A 182 15.85 -16.99 -6.56
N GLU A 183 15.07 -17.69 -5.76
CA GLU A 183 15.56 -18.04 -4.44
C GLU A 183 16.83 -18.87 -4.66
N ILE A 184 17.98 -18.22 -4.65
CA ILE A 184 19.15 -18.91 -4.12
C ILE A 184 18.62 -19.41 -2.78
N ASN A 185 18.60 -20.72 -2.58
CA ASN A 185 17.96 -21.46 -1.48
C ASN A 185 18.50 -21.07 -0.09
N GLU A 186 18.72 -19.79 0.12
CA GLU A 186 18.95 -19.20 1.43
C GLU A 186 17.58 -19.03 2.08
N SER A 187 17.24 -19.94 2.97
CA SER A 187 16.04 -19.79 3.79
C SER A 187 16.05 -18.37 4.38
N LYS A 188 14.88 -17.76 4.55
CA LYS A 188 14.75 -16.42 5.19
C LYS A 188 15.51 -16.38 6.50
N ILE A 189 15.64 -17.52 7.17
CA ILE A 189 16.39 -17.73 8.40
C ILE A 189 17.90 -17.61 8.18
N SER A 190 18.47 -18.17 7.09
CA SER A 190 19.92 -18.07 6.82
C SER A 190 20.32 -16.66 6.40
N ARG A 191 19.47 -15.95 5.63
CA ARG A 191 19.65 -14.51 5.36
C ARG A 191 19.62 -13.68 6.63
N LEU A 192 18.63 -13.92 7.48
CA LEU A 192 18.48 -13.24 8.74
C LEU A 192 19.68 -13.50 9.65
N LYS A 193 20.14 -14.74 9.73
CA LYS A 193 21.30 -15.15 10.53
C LYS A 193 22.61 -14.55 10.00
N ARG A 194 22.71 -14.29 8.68
CA ARG A 194 23.88 -13.62 8.08
C ARG A 194 23.86 -12.11 8.34
N ASP A 195 22.70 -11.47 8.17
CA ASP A 195 22.55 -10.02 8.23
C ASP A 195 22.44 -9.55 9.70
N ASP A 196 21.91 -10.37 10.58
CA ASP A 196 21.83 -10.10 12.04
C ASP A 196 22.10 -11.39 12.85
N PRO A 197 23.36 -11.82 12.95
CA PRO A 197 23.74 -13.08 13.59
C PRO A 197 23.28 -13.23 15.05
N HIS A 198 23.07 -12.11 15.74
CA HIS A 198 22.75 -12.05 17.17
C HIS A 198 21.33 -11.51 17.43
N GLY A 199 20.55 -11.18 16.41
CA GLY A 199 19.23 -10.59 16.54
C GLY A 199 19.21 -9.16 17.10
N PHE A 200 20.38 -8.53 17.22
CA PHE A 200 20.52 -7.22 17.87
C PHE A 200 19.91 -6.10 17.02
N GLY A 201 20.09 -6.15 15.71
CA GLY A 201 19.52 -5.17 14.78
C GLY A 201 18.00 -5.18 14.79
N ILE A 202 17.39 -6.36 14.78
CA ILE A 202 15.94 -6.52 14.82
C ILE A 202 15.38 -6.05 16.16
N THR A 203 16.06 -6.39 17.27
CA THR A 203 15.64 -5.99 18.61
C THR A 203 15.68 -4.48 18.78
N VAL A 204 16.78 -3.82 18.37
CA VAL A 204 16.92 -2.36 18.43
C VAL A 204 15.91 -1.67 17.52
N LEU A 205 15.70 -2.19 16.30
CA LEU A 205 14.72 -1.64 15.36
C LEU A 205 13.29 -1.73 15.92
N SER A 206 12.88 -2.90 16.41
CA SER A 206 11.53 -3.09 16.95
C SER A 206 11.27 -2.23 18.17
N MET A 207 12.24 -2.18 19.11
CA MET A 207 12.14 -1.35 20.30
C MET A 207 12.16 0.16 19.94
N GLY A 208 12.99 0.54 18.96
CA GLY A 208 13.06 1.90 18.44
C GLY A 208 11.75 2.38 17.84
N ILE A 209 11.06 1.53 17.04
CA ILE A 209 9.75 1.84 16.49
C ILE A 209 8.72 2.09 17.60
N VAL A 210 8.69 1.24 18.64
CA VAL A 210 7.77 1.42 19.76
C VAL A 210 8.02 2.74 20.48
N PHE A 211 9.28 3.05 20.83
CA PHE A 211 9.62 4.32 21.47
C PHE A 211 9.32 5.52 20.58
N PHE A 212 9.57 5.41 19.28
CA PHE A 212 9.23 6.47 18.33
C PHE A 212 7.72 6.72 18.28
N CYS A 213 6.90 5.67 18.23
CA CYS A 213 5.44 5.80 18.28
C CYS A 213 4.96 6.44 19.60
N LEU A 214 5.54 6.05 20.74
CA LEU A 214 5.20 6.65 22.03
C LEU A 214 5.60 8.14 22.09
N ALA A 215 6.79 8.50 21.59
CA ALA A 215 7.23 9.88 21.50
C ALA A 215 6.32 10.73 20.59
N LEU A 216 5.92 10.20 19.44
CA LEU A 216 4.96 10.83 18.54
C LEU A 216 3.62 11.07 19.24
N LEU A 217 3.11 10.08 19.95
CA LEU A 217 1.86 10.14 20.68
C LEU A 217 1.93 11.18 21.82
N TYR A 218 3.07 11.23 22.54
CA TYR A 218 3.33 12.26 23.54
C TYR A 218 3.32 13.68 22.94
N VAL A 219 4.02 13.89 21.83
CA VAL A 219 4.05 15.18 21.12
C VAL A 219 2.65 15.57 20.66
N PHE A 220 1.90 14.61 20.10
CA PHE A 220 0.53 14.81 19.66
C PHE A 220 -0.36 15.30 20.82
N PHE A 221 -0.35 14.62 21.96
CA PHE A 221 -1.15 15.03 23.12
C PHE A 221 -0.70 16.36 23.70
N ARG A 222 0.59 16.64 23.68
CA ARG A 222 1.11 17.95 24.14
C ARG A 222 0.60 19.09 23.26
N ILE A 223 0.66 18.92 21.93
CA ILE A 223 0.13 19.90 20.97
C ILE A 223 -1.39 20.06 21.16
N PHE A 224 -2.11 18.95 21.28
CA PHE A 224 -3.55 18.95 21.48
C PHE A 224 -3.94 19.64 22.80
N GLY A 225 -3.20 19.35 23.86
CA GLY A 225 -3.38 20.05 25.15
C GLY A 225 -3.16 21.56 25.06
N MET A 226 -2.12 22.00 24.36
CA MET A 226 -1.89 23.46 24.14
C MET A 226 -3.03 24.11 23.36
N ILE A 227 -3.58 23.43 22.35
CA ILE A 227 -4.71 23.93 21.55
C ILE A 227 -5.96 24.11 22.44
N ILE A 228 -6.26 23.09 23.27
CA ILE A 228 -7.42 23.16 24.18
C ILE A 228 -7.27 24.28 25.22
N VAL A 229 -6.09 24.40 25.82
CA VAL A 229 -5.81 25.47 26.80
C VAL A 229 -5.95 26.84 26.13
N HIS A 230 -5.40 27.00 24.92
CA HIS A 230 -5.53 28.24 24.16
C HIS A 230 -6.99 28.58 23.82
N GLN A 231 -7.79 27.59 23.42
CA GLN A 231 -9.22 27.81 23.17
C GLN A 231 -10.01 28.17 24.43
N ARG A 232 -9.65 27.61 25.60
CA ARG A 232 -10.27 27.98 26.89
C ARG A 232 -9.90 29.38 27.33
N SER A 233 -8.65 29.79 27.10
CA SER A 233 -8.22 31.18 27.41
C SER A 233 -8.93 32.22 26.55
N LEU A 234 -9.14 31.94 25.26
CA LEU A 234 -9.89 32.78 24.35
C LEU A 234 -11.38 32.90 24.74
N LYS A 235 -12.00 31.78 25.17
CA LYS A 235 -13.39 31.82 25.66
C LYS A 235 -13.52 32.65 26.96
N LYS A 236 -12.59 32.48 27.92
CA LYS A 236 -12.58 33.30 29.14
C LYS A 236 -12.36 34.79 28.85
N ALA A 237 -11.47 35.14 27.92
CA ALA A 237 -11.24 36.51 27.51
C ALA A 237 -12.50 37.13 26.85
N ALA A 238 -13.23 36.36 26.05
CA ALA A 238 -14.49 36.80 25.44
C ALA A 238 -15.62 36.99 26.46
N GLU A 239 -15.73 36.11 27.47
CA GLU A 239 -16.68 36.24 28.56
C GLU A 239 -16.39 37.49 29.45
N VAL A 240 -15.12 37.75 29.76
CA VAL A 240 -14.71 38.95 30.50
C VAL A 240 -14.97 40.22 29.66
N ALA A 241 -14.72 40.20 28.37
CA ALA A 241 -15.01 41.34 27.48
C ALA A 241 -16.52 41.59 27.32
N ALA A 242 -17.36 40.54 27.36
CA ALA A 242 -18.81 40.66 27.30
C ALA A 242 -19.45 41.15 28.63
N SER A 243 -18.77 40.99 29.75
CA SER A 243 -19.24 41.45 31.07
C SER A 243 -18.90 42.88 31.39
N VAL A 244 -18.07 43.56 30.59
CA VAL A 244 -17.76 44.98 30.75
C VAL A 244 -18.74 45.81 29.90
N GLN A 245 -19.99 45.95 30.38
CA GLN A 245 -20.85 47.04 29.92
C GLN A 245 -20.49 48.35 30.68
N PRO A 246 -20.51 49.53 30.04
CA PRO A 246 -20.20 50.78 30.70
C PRO A 246 -21.29 51.09 31.70
N VAL A 247 -20.98 50.98 32.99
CA VAL A 247 -21.86 51.41 34.05
C VAL A 247 -21.95 52.92 34.04
N LYS A 248 -23.10 53.50 33.64
CA LYS A 248 -23.48 54.85 33.89
C LYS A 248 -23.52 55.05 35.42
N ALA A 249 -22.76 56.01 35.90
CA ALA A 249 -22.72 56.46 37.30
C ALA A 249 -24.11 56.78 37.82
N VAL A 250 -24.54 56.04 38.83
CA VAL A 250 -25.54 56.57 39.82
C VAL A 250 -25.00 56.28 41.22
N ALA A 251 -24.68 57.32 41.90
CA ALA A 251 -24.37 57.34 43.34
C ALA A 251 -25.61 56.91 44.13
N LYS A 252 -25.48 55.97 45.02
CA LYS A 252 -26.12 55.63 46.28
C LYS A 252 -26.33 54.13 46.42
N THR A 253 -25.56 53.51 47.23
CA THR A 253 -25.95 52.98 48.52
C THR A 253 -24.83 52.08 49.04
N THR A 254 -24.11 52.63 49.99
CA THR A 254 -23.19 51.92 50.88
C THR A 254 -24.02 51.17 51.91
N GLU A 255 -24.51 49.98 51.64
CA GLU A 255 -25.08 49.09 52.71
C GLU A 255 -25.41 47.67 52.37
N ILE A 256 -25.05 47.16 51.18
CA ILE A 256 -25.32 45.72 50.86
C ILE A 256 -24.01 44.95 50.55
N ALA A 257 -22.88 45.46 51.00
CA ALA A 257 -21.59 44.78 50.78
C ALA A 257 -21.18 43.81 51.91
N ALA A 258 -22.03 43.65 52.96
CA ALA A 258 -21.70 42.81 54.11
C ALA A 258 -22.39 41.38 54.12
N GLU A 259 -23.32 41.13 53.22
CA GLU A 259 -24.13 39.88 53.31
C GLU A 259 -23.85 38.82 52.23
N VAL A 260 -22.90 39.05 51.32
CA VAL A 260 -22.52 38.05 50.30
C VAL A 260 -21.18 37.34 50.60
N ALA A 261 -20.52 37.70 51.72
CA ALA A 261 -19.23 37.11 52.10
C ALA A 261 -19.32 35.81 52.96
N HIS A 262 -20.51 35.29 53.20
CA HIS A 262 -20.70 34.05 53.96
C HIS A 262 -21.46 33.00 53.15
N LYS A 263 -20.96 32.61 51.99
CA LYS A 263 -21.28 31.26 51.48
C LYS A 263 -20.12 30.31 51.73
N THR A 264 -20.23 29.76 52.89
CA THR A 264 -19.40 28.83 53.62
C THR A 264 -18.93 27.66 52.70
N THR A 265 -17.63 27.51 52.65
CA THR A 265 -17.03 26.27 52.23
C THR A 265 -17.39 25.17 53.23
N VAL A 266 -18.32 24.30 52.92
CA VAL A 266 -18.63 23.15 53.78
C VAL A 266 -17.50 22.12 53.59
N VAL A 267 -16.59 22.07 54.54
CA VAL A 267 -15.60 21.01 54.64
C VAL A 267 -16.33 19.75 55.14
N LEU A 268 -16.56 18.81 54.29
CA LEU A 268 -17.03 17.48 54.67
C LEU A 268 -15.91 16.74 55.41
N LYS A 269 -16.24 16.12 56.55
CA LYS A 269 -15.32 15.40 57.43
C LYS A 269 -14.53 14.29 56.76
N ASP A 270 -14.85 13.99 55.52
CA ASP A 270 -14.25 12.93 54.71
C ASP A 270 -13.39 13.45 53.50
N GLY A 271 -12.92 14.70 53.58
CA GLY A 271 -11.90 15.21 52.67
C GLY A 271 -12.35 15.68 51.26
N ILE A 272 -13.64 15.64 50.92
CA ILE A 272 -14.16 16.09 49.63
C ILE A 272 -14.70 17.53 49.76
N GLN A 273 -14.05 18.48 49.07
CA GLN A 273 -14.51 19.88 49.00
C GLN A 273 -15.42 20.07 47.78
N THR A 274 -16.70 20.39 47.98
CA THR A 274 -17.64 20.72 46.92
C THR A 274 -17.90 22.23 46.93
N LYS A 275 -17.62 22.91 45.84
CA LYS A 275 -17.87 24.35 45.66
C LYS A 275 -19.18 24.52 44.88
N GLY A 276 -20.28 24.81 45.58
CA GLY A 276 -21.51 25.32 44.98
C GLY A 276 -22.48 24.28 44.40
N ILE A 277 -22.36 22.99 44.78
CA ILE A 277 -23.33 21.93 44.40
C ILE A 277 -23.86 21.29 45.68
N ASP A 278 -25.19 21.13 45.81
CA ASP A 278 -25.80 20.47 46.93
C ASP A 278 -25.30 19.01 47.05
N ARG A 279 -25.02 18.61 48.31
CA ARG A 279 -24.50 17.25 48.62
C ARG A 279 -25.39 16.12 48.02
N GLU A 280 -26.69 16.36 48.00
CA GLU A 280 -27.65 15.38 47.45
C GLU A 280 -27.49 15.19 45.95
N ILE A 281 -27.20 16.30 45.20
CA ILE A 281 -26.96 16.22 43.76
C ILE A 281 -25.63 15.47 43.49
N TYR A 282 -24.62 15.71 44.31
CA TYR A 282 -23.31 15.07 44.16
C TYR A 282 -23.41 13.54 44.44
N MET A 283 -24.16 13.17 45.48
CA MET A 283 -24.41 11.78 45.80
C MET A 283 -25.27 11.08 44.73
N ALA A 284 -26.23 11.79 44.14
CA ALA A 284 -27.05 11.26 43.05
C ALA A 284 -26.21 11.02 41.76
N VAL A 285 -25.28 11.90 41.43
CA VAL A 285 -24.38 11.75 40.28
C VAL A 285 -23.42 10.57 40.50
N ILE A 286 -22.85 10.41 41.70
CA ILE A 286 -21.99 9.29 42.03
C ILE A 286 -22.78 7.98 41.98
N ALA A 287 -23.99 7.94 42.50
CA ALA A 287 -24.85 6.79 42.48
C ALA A 287 -25.27 6.37 41.07
N MET A 288 -25.58 7.34 40.20
CA MET A 288 -25.83 7.08 38.76
C MET A 288 -24.61 6.55 38.04
N ALA A 289 -23.42 7.15 38.27
CA ALA A 289 -22.17 6.67 37.65
C ALA A 289 -21.81 5.24 38.12
N LEU A 290 -22.00 4.91 39.40
CA LEU A 290 -21.79 3.57 39.92
C LEU A 290 -22.80 2.56 39.37
N LYS A 291 -24.05 2.97 39.19
CA LYS A 291 -25.08 2.11 38.59
C LYS A 291 -24.77 1.86 37.11
N GLN A 292 -24.40 2.87 36.35
CA GLN A 292 -24.01 2.72 34.97
C GLN A 292 -22.77 1.83 34.84
N TYR A 293 -21.77 2.00 35.69
CA TYR A 293 -20.61 1.11 35.74
C TYR A 293 -20.99 -0.35 36.06
N GLN A 294 -21.93 -0.56 36.99
CA GLN A 294 -22.44 -1.90 37.26
C GLN A 294 -23.21 -2.51 36.10
N ASP A 295 -24.03 -1.72 35.40
CA ASP A 295 -24.80 -2.18 34.24
C ASP A 295 -23.87 -2.49 33.03
N ASP A 296 -22.78 -1.74 32.85
CA ASP A 296 -21.79 -1.94 31.77
C ASP A 296 -20.77 -3.07 32.06
N VAL A 297 -20.54 -3.43 33.32
CA VAL A 297 -19.57 -4.48 33.73
C VAL A 297 -20.24 -5.85 33.87
N HIS A 298 -21.58 -5.93 33.94
CA HIS A 298 -22.29 -7.19 33.94
C HIS A 298 -22.53 -7.70 32.51
N ASP A 299 -21.48 -8.11 31.80
CA ASP A 299 -21.58 -9.27 30.95
C ASP A 299 -21.84 -10.46 31.89
N VAL A 300 -23.07 -10.94 31.90
CA VAL A 300 -23.44 -12.18 32.57
C VAL A 300 -22.70 -13.29 31.82
N GLU A 301 -21.48 -13.58 32.24
CA GLU A 301 -20.81 -14.82 31.86
C GLU A 301 -21.69 -15.95 32.33
N SER A 302 -22.44 -16.53 31.38
CA SER A 302 -23.10 -17.80 31.65
C SER A 302 -21.99 -18.80 31.98
N GLY A 303 -21.93 -19.29 33.23
CA GLY A 303 -20.94 -20.27 33.69
C GLY A 303 -21.02 -21.63 32.97
N ILE A 304 -21.51 -21.68 31.75
CA ILE A 304 -21.61 -22.86 30.89
C ILE A 304 -20.66 -22.72 29.73
N ILE A 305 -19.46 -23.29 29.86
CA ILE A 305 -18.52 -23.46 28.76
C ILE A 305 -19.02 -24.60 27.88
N THR A 306 -19.65 -24.29 26.76
CA THR A 306 -20.05 -25.29 25.77
C THR A 306 -18.85 -25.55 24.83
N ILE A 307 -18.06 -26.57 25.10
CA ILE A 307 -17.02 -27.05 24.20
C ILE A 307 -17.72 -27.83 23.08
N LYS A 308 -17.82 -27.22 21.88
CA LYS A 308 -18.20 -27.93 20.65
C LYS A 308 -16.99 -28.73 20.15
N PRO A 309 -17.04 -30.10 20.14
CA PRO A 309 -15.96 -30.87 19.53
C PRO A 309 -15.91 -30.56 18.03
N ARG A 310 -14.82 -29.99 17.57
CA ARG A 310 -14.53 -29.83 16.14
C ARG A 310 -13.92 -31.14 15.68
N HIS A 311 -14.61 -31.87 14.79
CA HIS A 311 -14.00 -33.00 14.07
C HIS A 311 -12.82 -32.44 13.26
N SER A 312 -11.60 -32.74 13.70
CA SER A 312 -10.41 -32.47 12.91
C SER A 312 -10.15 -33.67 12.00
N MET A 313 -9.78 -33.42 10.74
CA MET A 313 -9.44 -34.45 9.76
C MET A 313 -8.19 -35.27 10.14
N TRP A 314 -7.56 -35.01 11.26
CA TRP A 314 -6.35 -35.68 11.72
C TRP A 314 -6.61 -36.93 12.58
N ASN A 315 -7.87 -37.29 12.85
CA ASN A 315 -8.23 -38.43 13.73
C ASN A 315 -8.77 -39.65 12.97
N ASN A 316 -8.59 -39.71 11.64
CA ASN A 316 -8.90 -40.92 10.88
C ASN A 316 -7.61 -41.60 10.42
N GLY A 317 -6.93 -42.27 11.33
CA GLY A 317 -5.74 -43.04 11.03
C GLY A 317 -5.35 -43.92 12.22
N ILE A 318 -6.14 -44.91 12.53
CA ILE A 318 -5.76 -46.25 13.01
C ILE A 318 -6.90 -47.17 12.61
#